data_efdef4d9f50d866bf4da7e9737d073fa
#
_entry.id   efdef4d9f50d866bf4da7e9737d073fa
#
_cell.length_a   1.000
_cell.length_b   1.000
_cell.length_c   1.000
_cell.angle_alpha   90.00
_cell.angle_beta   90.00
_cell.angle_gamma   90.00
#
_symmetry.space_group_name_H-M   'P 1'
#
loop_
_entity.id
_entity.type
_entity.pdbx_description
1 polymer ?
#
loop_
_entity_poly.entity_id
_entity_poly.type
_entity_poly.pdbx_seq_one_letter_code
_entity_poly.pdbx_strand_id
1 'polypeptide(L)'
;MIRHRDRSQYSRQLFGPSDLGQSKAQCLVTRINNFFGNDWKAVPDIFPTVLKDARRDDMANITVTCTDNIKSRLDLWNVLKAVPTSNYRDYETPLYWMDFGNTQSTGQVVLGTIPKKIKQPASELYKTV
;
A
#
# COMPACT_ATOMS: atom_id res chain seq x y z
N MET A 1 13.81 -7.06 4.46
CA MET A 1 14.54 -7.78 5.52
C MET A 1 15.09 -6.77 6.53
N ILE A 2 14.95 -7.05 7.82
CA ILE A 2 15.45 -6.20 8.91
C ILE A 2 16.94 -6.56 9.14
N ARG A 3 17.83 -5.56 9.01
CA ARG A 3 19.30 -5.80 9.08
C ARG A 3 19.88 -5.27 10.40
N HIS A 4 20.94 -5.92 10.90
CA HIS A 4 21.65 -5.56 12.14
C HIS A 4 22.20 -4.12 12.16
N ARG A 5 22.53 -3.54 11.00
CA ARG A 5 23.12 -2.20 10.90
C ARG A 5 22.13 -1.07 11.09
N ASP A 6 20.85 -1.35 11.19
CA ASP A 6 19.78 -0.36 11.16
C ASP A 6 19.21 -0.09 12.56
N ARG A 7 20.11 0.12 13.54
CA ARG A 7 19.71 0.45 14.92
C ARG A 7 18.79 1.69 15.03
N SER A 8 18.88 2.61 14.07
CA SER A 8 17.99 3.78 14.01
C SER A 8 16.53 3.40 13.72
N GLN A 9 16.25 2.22 13.19
CA GLN A 9 14.89 1.74 12.93
C GLN A 9 14.22 1.15 14.17
N TYR A 10 14.98 0.68 15.17
CA TYR A 10 14.42 0.11 16.39
C TYR A 10 13.67 1.12 17.25
N SER A 11 14.03 2.41 17.19
CA SER A 11 13.38 3.47 17.95
C SER A 11 12.25 4.16 17.21
N ARG A 12 12.20 4.04 15.88
CA ARG A 12 11.19 4.72 15.04
C ARG A 12 10.11 3.79 14.51
N GLN A 13 10.36 2.50 14.47
CA GLN A 13 9.44 1.48 13.99
C GLN A 13 9.29 0.41 15.07
N LEU A 14 8.14 -0.26 15.09
CA LEU A 14 7.78 -1.29 16.09
C LEU A 14 8.56 -2.61 15.87
N PHE A 15 9.89 -2.54 15.70
CA PHE A 15 10.75 -3.71 15.54
C PHE A 15 11.71 -3.84 16.71
N GLY A 16 11.98 -5.07 17.13
CA GLY A 16 12.91 -5.42 18.19
C GLY A 16 14.05 -6.33 17.73
N PRO A 17 15.00 -6.66 18.61
CA PRO A 17 16.09 -7.56 18.29
C PRO A 17 15.64 -8.95 17.79
N SER A 18 14.50 -9.45 18.26
CA SER A 18 13.90 -10.72 17.86
C SER A 18 13.39 -10.74 16.41
N ASP A 19 13.20 -9.57 15.79
CA ASP A 19 12.71 -9.45 14.42
C ASP A 19 13.83 -9.46 13.37
N LEU A 20 15.09 -9.48 13.83
CA LEU A 20 16.23 -9.48 12.93
C LEU A 20 16.20 -10.65 11.94
N GLY A 21 16.43 -10.34 10.68
CA GLY A 21 16.38 -11.33 9.61
C GLY A 21 14.97 -11.63 9.08
N GLN A 22 13.92 -11.13 9.72
CA GLN A 22 12.54 -11.34 9.27
C GLN A 22 12.08 -10.26 8.27
N SER A 23 11.01 -10.55 7.54
CA SER A 23 10.32 -9.57 6.70
C SER A 23 9.57 -8.57 7.58
N LYS A 24 9.72 -7.26 7.30
CA LYS A 24 8.97 -6.20 8.00
C LYS A 24 7.47 -6.38 7.86
N ALA A 25 7.00 -6.71 6.65
CA ALA A 25 5.58 -6.95 6.38
C ALA A 25 5.04 -8.10 7.24
N GLN A 26 5.76 -9.20 7.30
CA GLN A 26 5.35 -10.37 8.06
C GLN A 26 5.30 -10.11 9.57
N CYS A 27 6.32 -9.44 10.12
CA CYS A 27 6.33 -9.06 11.53
C CYS A 27 5.14 -8.17 11.89
N LEU A 28 4.88 -7.12 11.08
CA LEU A 28 3.79 -6.18 11.36
C LEU A 28 2.42 -6.83 11.21
N VAL A 29 2.20 -7.59 10.14
CA VAL A 29 0.93 -8.26 9.89
C VAL A 29 0.64 -9.28 10.99
N THR A 30 1.63 -10.07 11.42
CA THR A 30 1.46 -11.01 12.53
C THR A 30 1.03 -10.29 13.82
N ARG A 31 1.67 -9.16 14.15
CA ARG A 31 1.29 -8.37 15.34
C ARG A 31 -0.11 -7.77 15.25
N ILE A 32 -0.46 -7.21 14.10
CA ILE A 32 -1.79 -6.65 13.85
C ILE A 32 -2.87 -7.75 13.97
N ASN A 33 -2.65 -8.89 13.33
CA ASN A 33 -3.59 -10.00 13.38
C ASN A 33 -3.77 -10.52 14.80
N ASN A 34 -2.68 -10.70 15.55
CA ASN A 34 -2.74 -11.18 16.93
C ASN A 34 -3.42 -10.18 17.86
N PHE A 35 -3.21 -8.88 17.67
CA PHE A 35 -3.75 -7.85 18.55
C PHE A 35 -5.24 -7.55 18.27
N PHE A 36 -5.61 -7.47 16.99
CA PHE A 36 -6.95 -7.07 16.57
C PHE A 36 -7.85 -8.25 16.14
N GLY A 37 -7.34 -9.48 16.11
CA GLY A 37 -8.07 -10.64 15.60
C GLY A 37 -8.33 -10.59 14.08
N ASN A 38 -7.47 -9.92 13.32
CA ASN A 38 -7.59 -9.79 11.88
C ASN A 38 -6.97 -11.00 11.16
N ASP A 39 -7.29 -11.17 9.88
CA ASP A 39 -6.69 -12.16 8.97
C ASP A 39 -5.99 -11.48 7.78
N TRP A 40 -5.10 -10.52 8.06
CA TRP A 40 -4.32 -9.87 7.02
C TRP A 40 -3.22 -10.79 6.52
N LYS A 41 -2.93 -10.71 5.22
CA LYS A 41 -1.87 -11.48 4.58
C LYS A 41 -0.65 -10.60 4.30
N ALA A 42 0.53 -11.10 4.63
CA ALA A 42 1.79 -10.45 4.27
C ALA A 42 2.37 -11.11 3.02
N VAL A 43 2.74 -10.31 2.03
CA VAL A 43 3.52 -10.75 0.87
C VAL A 43 4.94 -10.19 1.03
N PRO A 44 5.91 -11.01 1.46
CA PRO A 44 7.27 -10.56 1.77
C PRO A 44 8.14 -10.45 0.50
N ASP A 45 7.66 -9.73 -0.49
CA ASP A 45 8.34 -9.56 -1.78
C ASP A 45 8.65 -8.10 -2.08
N ILE A 46 9.39 -7.86 -3.15
CA ILE A 46 9.79 -6.53 -3.59
C ILE A 46 8.66 -5.90 -4.40
N PHE A 47 8.16 -4.77 -3.90
CA PHE A 47 7.24 -3.93 -4.64
C PHE A 47 8.01 -3.12 -5.73
N PRO A 48 7.53 -2.99 -6.98
CA PRO A 48 6.22 -3.45 -7.50
C PRO A 48 6.27 -4.82 -8.20
N THR A 49 7.33 -5.59 -8.07
CA THR A 49 7.50 -6.86 -8.79
C THR A 49 6.34 -7.81 -8.49
N VAL A 50 5.89 -7.83 -7.24
CA VAL A 50 4.73 -8.61 -6.80
C VAL A 50 3.45 -8.31 -7.59
N LEU A 51 3.30 -7.09 -8.09
CA LEU A 51 2.10 -6.68 -8.84
C LEU A 51 2.13 -7.07 -10.32
N LYS A 52 3.30 -7.42 -10.87
CA LYS A 52 3.39 -7.85 -12.28
C LYS A 52 2.69 -9.18 -12.53
N ASP A 53 2.72 -10.04 -11.51
CA ASP A 53 2.06 -11.33 -11.50
C ASP A 53 0.80 -11.34 -10.63
N ALA A 54 0.35 -10.15 -10.18
CA ALA A 54 -0.83 -10.00 -9.34
C ALA A 54 -2.04 -10.61 -10.05
N ARG A 55 -2.62 -11.61 -9.40
CA ARG A 55 -3.85 -12.21 -9.87
C ARG A 55 -5.00 -11.26 -9.57
N ARG A 56 -6.12 -11.51 -10.23
CA ARG A 56 -7.36 -10.79 -10.03
C ARG A 56 -7.77 -10.71 -8.56
N ASP A 57 -7.57 -11.81 -7.84
CA ASP A 57 -7.92 -11.94 -6.41
C ASP A 57 -7.00 -11.13 -5.47
N ASP A 58 -5.91 -10.55 -6.00
CA ASP A 58 -4.97 -9.72 -5.23
C ASP A 58 -5.32 -8.23 -5.30
N MET A 59 -6.35 -7.85 -6.06
CA MET A 59 -6.78 -6.46 -6.21
C MET A 59 -7.83 -6.11 -5.15
N ALA A 60 -7.83 -4.83 -4.77
CA ALA A 60 -8.77 -4.28 -3.79
C ALA A 60 -9.35 -2.96 -4.28
N ASN A 61 -10.52 -2.58 -3.76
CA ASN A 61 -11.14 -1.29 -4.09
C ASN A 61 -10.28 -0.10 -3.67
N ILE A 62 -9.52 -0.23 -2.60
CA ILE A 62 -8.64 0.82 -2.09
C ILE A 62 -7.22 0.29 -2.03
N THR A 63 -6.33 0.93 -2.77
CA THR A 63 -4.89 0.68 -2.68
C THR A 63 -4.25 1.77 -1.85
N VAL A 64 -3.51 1.39 -0.81
CA VAL A 64 -2.78 2.31 0.05
C VAL A 64 -1.29 2.15 -0.17
N THR A 65 -0.59 3.25 -0.39
CA THR A 65 0.87 3.25 -0.51
C THR A 65 1.55 4.15 0.51
N CYS A 66 2.70 3.68 1.00
CA CYS A 66 3.57 4.39 1.92
C CYS A 66 5.02 4.25 1.41
N THR A 67 5.23 4.42 0.10
CA THR A 67 6.55 4.25 -0.50
C THR A 67 7.36 5.55 -0.44
N ASP A 68 8.67 5.41 -0.31
CA ASP A 68 9.61 6.53 -0.18
C ASP A 68 10.18 7.01 -1.52
N ASN A 69 9.81 6.37 -2.64
CA ASN A 69 10.38 6.71 -3.95
C ASN A 69 9.30 6.86 -5.03
N ILE A 70 9.55 7.78 -5.95
CA ILE A 70 8.64 8.12 -7.05
C ILE A 70 8.50 6.96 -8.04
N LYS A 71 9.57 6.20 -8.27
CA LYS A 71 9.55 5.09 -9.21
C LYS A 71 8.50 4.04 -8.82
N SER A 72 8.44 3.66 -7.56
CA SER A 72 7.43 2.71 -7.06
C SER A 72 6.01 3.22 -7.26
N ARG A 73 5.77 4.53 -7.09
CA ARG A 73 4.47 5.15 -7.35
C ARG A 73 4.08 5.07 -8.82
N LEU A 74 5.01 5.40 -9.72
CA LEU A 74 4.76 5.31 -11.17
C LEU A 74 4.54 3.87 -11.64
N ASP A 75 5.31 2.93 -11.11
CA ASP A 75 5.16 1.51 -11.44
C ASP A 75 3.79 0.99 -10.97
N LEU A 76 3.34 1.37 -9.76
CA LEU A 76 1.99 1.05 -9.28
C LEU A 76 0.91 1.65 -10.18
N TRP A 77 1.03 2.93 -10.52
CA TRP A 77 0.07 3.59 -11.40
C TRP A 77 -0.09 2.84 -12.73
N ASN A 78 1.04 2.41 -13.31
CA ASN A 78 1.02 1.63 -14.56
C ASN A 78 0.28 0.30 -14.41
N VAL A 79 0.36 -0.35 -13.26
CA VAL A 79 -0.41 -1.57 -12.96
C VAL A 79 -1.89 -1.25 -12.78
N LEU A 80 -2.23 -0.30 -11.90
CA LEU A 80 -3.62 0.02 -11.57
C LEU A 80 -4.43 0.50 -12.78
N LYS A 81 -3.85 1.32 -13.65
CA LYS A 81 -4.54 1.81 -14.85
C LYS A 81 -4.73 0.74 -15.93
N ALA A 82 -3.91 -0.32 -15.90
CA ALA A 82 -3.98 -1.41 -16.87
C ALA A 82 -5.03 -2.47 -16.49
N VAL A 83 -5.56 -2.43 -15.26
CA VAL A 83 -6.58 -3.37 -14.80
C VAL A 83 -7.89 -3.13 -15.55
N PRO A 84 -8.43 -4.13 -16.31
CA PRO A 84 -9.69 -3.97 -17.01
C PRO A 84 -10.85 -3.81 -16.03
N THR A 85 -11.69 -2.82 -16.24
CA THR A 85 -12.83 -2.51 -15.35
C THR A 85 -14.12 -3.28 -15.72
N SER A 86 -14.14 -3.98 -16.85
CA SER A 86 -15.38 -4.51 -17.43
C SER A 86 -15.84 -5.87 -16.93
N ASN A 87 -15.00 -6.63 -16.19
CA ASN A 87 -15.29 -8.02 -15.84
C ASN A 87 -14.93 -8.37 -14.38
N TYR A 88 -14.81 -7.37 -13.51
CA TYR A 88 -14.47 -7.58 -12.12
C TYR A 88 -15.71 -7.61 -11.23
N ARG A 89 -15.68 -8.43 -10.20
CA ARG A 89 -16.59 -8.29 -9.08
C ARG A 89 -16.31 -6.95 -8.41
N ASP A 90 -17.34 -6.30 -7.88
CA ASP A 90 -17.23 -4.93 -7.37
C ASP A 90 -16.08 -4.73 -6.37
N TYR A 91 -15.78 -5.75 -5.54
CA TYR A 91 -14.71 -5.69 -4.54
C TYR A 91 -13.29 -5.96 -5.08
N GLU A 92 -13.14 -6.47 -6.31
CA GLU A 92 -11.86 -6.73 -6.97
C GLU A 92 -11.44 -5.59 -7.92
N THR A 93 -12.29 -4.58 -8.08
CA THR A 93 -12.01 -3.46 -8.97
C THR A 93 -11.27 -2.36 -8.22
N PRO A 94 -10.06 -1.99 -8.64
CA PRO A 94 -9.37 -0.84 -8.06
C PRO A 94 -10.14 0.45 -8.33
N LEU A 95 -10.61 1.10 -7.26
CA LEU A 95 -11.41 2.32 -7.34
C LEU A 95 -10.62 3.54 -6.88
N TYR A 96 -9.88 3.41 -5.79
CA TYR A 96 -9.16 4.50 -5.17
C TYR A 96 -7.71 4.14 -4.91
N TRP A 97 -6.85 5.13 -5.05
CA TRP A 97 -5.47 5.05 -4.63
C TRP A 97 -5.18 6.16 -3.61
N MET A 98 -4.77 5.77 -2.43
CA MET A 98 -4.38 6.66 -1.35
C MET A 98 -2.87 6.55 -1.13
N ASP A 99 -2.14 7.64 -1.34
CA ASP A 99 -0.69 7.70 -1.17
C ASP A 99 -0.32 8.54 0.05
N PHE A 100 0.46 7.93 0.94
CA PHE A 100 1.02 8.59 2.11
C PHE A 100 2.48 8.92 1.84
N GLY A 101 2.81 10.20 1.93
CA GLY A 101 4.18 10.70 1.86
C GLY A 101 4.56 11.45 3.13
N ASN A 102 5.80 11.35 3.55
CA ASN A 102 6.32 12.10 4.68
C ASN A 102 7.74 12.57 4.45
N THR A 103 8.06 13.70 5.08
CA THR A 103 9.42 14.21 5.27
C THR A 103 9.81 14.05 6.75
N GLN A 104 10.85 14.74 7.21
CA GLN A 104 11.24 14.72 8.61
C GLN A 104 10.20 15.42 9.51
N SER A 105 9.51 16.44 9.00
CA SER A 105 8.62 17.30 9.79
C SER A 105 7.23 17.48 9.20
N THR A 106 6.97 17.01 7.99
CA THR A 106 5.68 17.16 7.30
C THR A 106 5.20 15.83 6.73
N GLY A 107 3.89 15.71 6.59
CA GLY A 107 3.25 14.59 5.90
C GLY A 107 2.21 15.09 4.91
N GLN A 108 1.93 14.26 3.91
CA GLN A 108 0.85 14.48 2.96
C GLN A 108 0.08 13.20 2.73
N VAL A 109 -1.20 13.33 2.41
CA VAL A 109 -2.04 12.25 1.93
C VAL A 109 -2.68 12.71 0.64
N VAL A 110 -2.53 11.92 -0.42
CA VAL A 110 -3.15 12.18 -1.71
C VAL A 110 -4.11 11.04 -2.01
N LEU A 111 -5.37 11.37 -2.29
CA LEU A 111 -6.40 10.41 -2.70
C LEU A 111 -6.74 10.64 -4.17
N GLY A 112 -6.54 9.63 -4.99
CA GLY A 112 -6.90 9.61 -6.40
C GLY A 112 -7.97 8.57 -6.72
N THR A 113 -8.74 8.79 -7.79
CA THR A 113 -9.63 7.79 -8.37
C THR A 113 -8.97 7.12 -9.57
N ILE A 114 -9.05 5.79 -9.66
CA ILE A 114 -8.42 5.04 -10.74
C ILE A 114 -9.27 5.04 -12.01
N PRO A 115 -10.56 4.66 -11.98
CA PRO A 115 -11.42 4.75 -13.15
C PRO A 115 -11.99 6.17 -13.30
N LYS A 116 -11.93 6.70 -14.52
CA LYS A 116 -12.49 8.03 -14.86
C LYS A 116 -14.00 8.17 -14.61
N LYS A 117 -14.69 7.05 -14.34
CA LYS A 117 -16.16 7.01 -14.18
C LYS A 117 -16.65 7.22 -12.74
N ILE A 118 -15.77 7.32 -11.76
CA ILE A 118 -16.20 7.59 -10.39
C ILE A 118 -16.68 9.05 -10.31
N LYS A 119 -17.92 9.23 -9.89
CA LYS A 119 -18.51 10.57 -9.71
C LYS A 119 -17.79 11.28 -8.57
N GLN A 120 -17.16 12.41 -8.88
CA GLN A 120 -16.50 13.23 -7.89
C GLN A 120 -17.50 13.88 -6.93
N PRO A 121 -17.10 14.17 -5.69
CA PRO A 121 -17.92 14.97 -4.78
C PRO A 121 -18.29 16.33 -5.41
N ALA A 122 -19.49 16.81 -5.14
CA ALA A 122 -19.93 18.12 -5.63
C ALA A 122 -19.16 19.29 -5.00
N SER A 123 -18.50 19.07 -3.86
CA SER A 123 -17.71 20.09 -3.16
C SER A 123 -16.33 20.25 -3.78
N GLU A 124 -15.92 21.49 -4.01
CA GLU A 124 -14.56 21.81 -4.48
C GLU A 124 -13.47 21.55 -3.43
N LEU A 125 -13.84 21.48 -2.15
CA LEU A 125 -12.91 21.25 -1.04
C LEU A 125 -12.40 19.80 -0.94
N TYR A 126 -13.09 18.85 -1.56
CA TYR A 126 -12.82 17.40 -1.40
C TYR A 126 -12.67 16.68 -2.74
N LYS A 127 -12.11 17.34 -3.73
CA LYS A 127 -11.81 16.68 -5.00
C LYS A 127 -10.68 15.65 -4.84
N THR A 128 -10.86 14.48 -5.45
CA THR A 128 -9.78 13.52 -5.63
C THR A 128 -8.89 13.95 -6.79
N VAL A 129 -7.64 13.54 -6.78
CA VAL A 129 -6.64 13.91 -7.79
C VAL A 129 -6.67 12.91 -8.95
#